data_15dbf4ce430356f7e78dc36dbf521ac9
#
_entry.id   15dbf4ce430356f7e78dc36dbf521ac9
#
_cell.length_a   1.000
_cell.length_b   1.000
_cell.length_c   1.000
_cell.angle_alpha   90.00
_cell.angle_beta   90.00
_cell.angle_gamma   90.00
#
_symmetry.space_group_name_H-M   'P 1'
#
loop_
_entity.id
_entity.type
_entity.pdbx_description
1 polymer ?
#
loop_
_entity_poly.entity_id
_entity_poly.type
_entity_poly.pdbx_seq_one_letter_code
_entity_poly.pdbx_strand_id
1 'polypeptide(L)' 'MNSPDSHDAVGIEVRWTDEASKRLERAPLFLRGMVRRLAEKKARELGYAEITGEILDQFKNQMMGS' A
#
# COMPACT_ATOMS: atom_id res chain seq x y z
N MET A 1 6.72 -24.70 -4.13
CA MET A 1 6.57 -24.14 -4.04
C MET A 1 6.41 -23.27 -4.43
N ASN A 2 6.47 -22.92 -4.85
CA ASN A 2 6.36 -22.05 -4.91
C ASN A 2 5.44 -21.52 -4.80
N SER A 3 5.53 -21.39 -4.71
CA SER A 3 4.51 -20.79 -4.04
C SER A 3 3.83 -19.69 -4.78
N PRO A 4 2.57 -19.55 -4.57
CA PRO A 4 1.81 -18.54 -5.24
C PRO A 4 2.30 -17.16 -4.90
N ASP A 5 2.88 -17.02 -3.78
CA ASP A 5 3.43 -15.77 -3.43
C ASP A 5 4.44 -15.31 -4.37
N SER A 6 5.10 -16.24 -4.97
CA SER A 6 6.16 -15.86 -5.82
C SER A 6 5.68 -15.11 -6.99
N HIS A 7 4.49 -15.30 -7.43
CA HIS A 7 4.10 -14.52 -8.52
C HIS A 7 3.87 -13.11 -8.16
N ASP A 8 3.35 -12.88 -7.02
CA ASP A 8 3.18 -11.55 -6.58
C ASP A 8 4.50 -10.89 -6.42
N ALA A 9 5.43 -11.67 -5.98
CA ALA A 9 6.72 -11.13 -5.70
C ALA A 9 7.51 -10.85 -6.93
N VAL A 10 7.10 -11.38 -8.01
CA VAL A 10 7.79 -11.07 -9.20
C VAL A 10 7.90 -9.60 -9.36
N GLY A 11 6.96 -8.92 -8.87
CA GLY A 11 7.01 -7.52 -8.94
C GLY A 11 7.88 -6.99 -7.86
N ILE A 12 7.56 -5.84 -7.39
CA ILE A 12 8.33 -5.10 -6.42
C ILE A 12 7.80 -5.39 -5.05
N GLU A 13 8.72 -5.60 -4.13
CA GLU A 13 8.35 -5.74 -2.75
C GLU A 13 8.18 -4.34 -2.19
N VAL A 14 6.97 -3.97 -1.86
CA VAL A 14 6.66 -2.63 -1.43
C VAL A 14 6.96 -2.49 0.06
N ARG A 15 7.65 -1.42 0.41
CA ARG A 15 8.02 -1.15 1.79
C ARG A 15 7.20 0.04 2.30
N TRP A 16 6.94 0.03 3.60
CA TRP A 16 6.20 1.11 4.22
C TRP A 16 7.14 1.91 5.10
N THR A 17 7.11 3.22 4.94
CA THR A 17 7.89 4.08 5.81
C THR A 17 7.17 4.20 7.16
N ASP A 18 7.89 4.67 8.16
CA ASP A 18 7.29 4.88 9.47
C ASP A 18 6.12 5.85 9.38
N GLU A 19 6.29 6.89 8.59
CA GLU A 19 5.24 7.88 8.46
C GLU A 19 3.99 7.27 7.82
N ALA A 20 4.17 6.48 6.78
CA ALA A 20 3.04 5.84 6.13
C ALA A 20 2.35 4.89 7.08
N SER A 21 3.12 4.13 7.85
CA SER A 21 2.55 3.22 8.83
C SER A 21 1.73 3.97 9.87
N LYS A 22 2.24 5.09 10.34
CA LYS A 22 1.51 5.88 11.32
C LYS A 22 0.22 6.41 10.74
N ARG A 23 0.25 6.85 9.50
CA ARG A 23 -0.96 7.35 8.88
C ARG A 23 -1.97 6.24 8.68
N LEU A 24 -1.49 5.04 8.34
CA LEU A 24 -2.38 3.91 8.20
C LEU A 24 -3.05 3.58 9.53
N GLU A 25 -2.33 3.74 10.63
CA GLU A 25 -2.89 3.44 11.94
C GLU A 25 -4.05 4.35 12.32
N ARG A 26 -4.20 5.45 11.65
CA ARG A 26 -5.35 6.33 11.89
C ARG A 26 -6.63 5.76 11.36
N ALA A 27 -6.55 4.84 10.44
CA ALA A 27 -7.74 4.21 9.90
C ALA A 27 -8.30 3.23 10.92
N PRO A 28 -9.61 3.00 10.91
CA PRO A 28 -10.19 1.98 11.76
C PRO A 28 -9.52 0.64 11.51
N LEU A 29 -9.42 -0.12 12.57
CA LEU A 29 -8.69 -1.38 12.50
C LEU A 29 -9.19 -2.28 11.38
N PHE A 30 -10.50 -2.35 11.21
CA PHE A 30 -11.05 -3.25 10.22
C PHE A 30 -10.79 -2.78 8.79
N LEU A 31 -10.44 -1.52 8.60
CA LEU A 31 -10.12 -1.01 7.28
C LEU A 31 -8.65 -1.06 6.96
N ARG A 32 -7.80 -1.23 7.95
CA ARG A 32 -6.35 -1.15 7.73
C ARG A 32 -5.87 -2.17 6.73
N GLY A 33 -6.37 -3.39 6.82
CA GLY A 33 -5.94 -4.43 5.91
C GLY A 33 -6.31 -4.12 4.48
N MET A 34 -7.52 -3.61 4.28
CA MET A 34 -7.96 -3.27 2.94
C MET A 34 -7.16 -2.11 2.37
N VAL A 35 -6.98 -1.07 3.16
CA VAL A 35 -6.23 0.09 2.72
C VAL A 35 -4.81 -0.31 2.37
N ARG A 36 -4.21 -1.14 3.20
CA ARG A 36 -2.85 -1.57 2.95
C ARG A 36 -2.73 -2.33 1.64
N ARG A 37 -3.66 -3.24 1.38
CA ARG A 37 -3.63 -3.98 0.14
C ARG A 37 -3.79 -3.09 -1.07
N LEU A 38 -4.75 -2.17 -1.00
CA LEU A 38 -4.99 -1.28 -2.12
C LEU A 38 -3.80 -0.38 -2.37
N ALA A 39 -3.19 0.13 -1.30
CA ALA A 39 -2.04 0.99 -1.45
C ALA A 39 -0.87 0.24 -2.06
N GLU A 40 -0.65 -0.99 -1.61
CA GLU A 40 0.45 -1.77 -2.16
C GLU A 40 0.21 -2.14 -3.61
N LYS A 41 -1.02 -2.48 -3.94
CA LYS A 41 -1.35 -2.77 -5.32
C LYS A 41 -1.11 -1.56 -6.20
N LYS A 42 -1.56 -0.41 -5.75
CA LYS A 42 -1.38 0.82 -6.51
C LYS A 42 0.09 1.15 -6.67
N ALA A 43 0.86 0.97 -5.61
CA ALA A 43 2.28 1.24 -5.67
C ALA A 43 2.97 0.34 -6.69
N ARG A 44 2.59 -0.92 -6.73
CA ARG A 44 3.17 -1.82 -7.71
C ARG A 44 2.80 -1.41 -9.12
N GLU A 45 1.57 -1.00 -9.32
CA GLU A 45 1.12 -0.57 -10.64
C GLU A 45 1.87 0.65 -11.12
N LEU A 46 2.21 1.52 -10.20
CA LEU A 46 2.93 2.74 -10.55
C LEU A 46 4.44 2.60 -10.49
N GLY A 47 4.91 1.44 -10.03
CA GLY A 47 6.34 1.21 -9.97
C GLY A 47 7.00 1.77 -8.74
N TYR A 48 6.25 2.07 -7.70
CA TYR A 48 6.83 2.58 -6.46
C TYR A 48 7.33 1.42 -5.61
N ALA A 49 8.55 1.53 -5.13
CA ALA A 49 9.09 0.51 -4.26
C ALA A 49 8.78 0.79 -2.80
N GLU A 50 8.22 1.94 -2.51
CA GLU A 50 8.05 2.38 -1.15
C GLU A 50 6.81 3.25 -1.04
N ILE A 51 6.07 3.11 0.05
CA ILE A 51 4.91 3.94 0.31
C ILE A 51 5.28 4.91 1.43
N THR A 52 5.31 6.18 1.09
CA THR A 52 5.55 7.23 2.08
C THR A 52 4.21 7.76 2.55
N GLY A 53 4.23 8.57 3.60
CA GLY A 53 3.01 9.18 4.07
C GLY A 53 2.33 10.01 3.01
N GLU A 54 3.13 10.72 2.24
CA GLU A 54 2.60 11.55 1.18
C GLU A 54 1.94 10.73 0.09
N ILE A 55 2.59 9.66 -0.31
CA ILE A 55 2.03 8.76 -1.32
C ILE A 55 0.74 8.14 -0.82
N LEU A 56 0.74 7.73 0.43
CA LEU A 56 -0.46 7.15 1.00
C LEU A 56 -1.62 8.14 1.00
N ASP A 57 -1.35 9.38 1.31
CA ASP A 57 -2.38 10.41 1.27
C ASP A 57 -2.91 10.59 -0.14
N GLN A 58 -2.04 10.58 -1.13
CA GLN A 58 -2.47 10.69 -2.50
C GLN A 58 -3.39 9.54 -2.89
N PHE A 59 -3.03 8.35 -2.49
CA PHE A 59 -3.88 7.20 -2.78
C PHE A 59 -5.25 7.34 -2.12
N LYS A 60 -5.26 7.76 -0.87
CA LYS A 60 -6.52 7.94 -0.17
C LYS A 60 -7.37 9.01 -0.83
N ASN A 61 -6.77 10.09 -1.26
CA ASN A 61 -7.51 11.13 -1.93
C ASN A 61 -8.12 10.63 -3.23
N GLN A 62 -7.38 9.83 -3.97
CA GLN A 62 -7.90 9.26 -5.20
C GLN A 62 -9.08 8.33 -4.94
N MET A 63 -9.00 7.58 -3.88
CA MET A 63 -10.07 6.64 -3.58
C MET A 63 -11.31 7.34 -3.04
N MET A 64 -11.12 8.42 -2.31
CA MET A 64 -12.24 9.08 -1.66
C MET A 64 -12.71 10.32 -2.40
N GLY A 65 -11.85 10.92 -3.15
CA GLY A 65 -12.16 12.19 -3.76
C GLY A 65 -12.80 12.09 -5.12
N SER A 66 -12.88 10.93 -5.66
CA SER A 66 -13.42 10.81 -7.00
C SER A 66 -14.94 10.68 -7.00
#